data_ded670c57f6fecbce3f45e53b97a0408
#
_entry.id   ded670c57f6fecbce3f45e53b97a0408
#
_cell.length_a   1.000
_cell.length_b   1.000
_cell.length_c   1.000
_cell.angle_alpha   90.00
_cell.angle_beta   90.00
_cell.angle_gamma   90.00
#
_symmetry.space_group_name_H-M   'P 1'
#
loop_
_entity.id
_entity.type
_entity.pdbx_description
1 polymer ?
#
loop_
_entity_poly.entity_id
_entity_poly.type
_entity_poly.pdbx_seq_one_letter_code
_entity_poly.pdbx_strand_id
1 'polypeptide(L)'
;MSVPTYERKESKIEFLDKAIQLHKFVASILCERFSKKFTFYGINKTYEYAAKIAENCIKANSYDLYTYYNERTFLFNDAIATLNCLSIQLSLIKEYSNKVTEKQWAKLGVDIANLRNYLKAIIKSDKERFDKKK
;
A
#
# COMPACT_ATOMS: atom_id res chain seq x y z
N MET A 1 9.89 23.68 -14.22
CA MET A 1 10.17 22.73 -15.30
C MET A 1 9.23 21.55 -15.21
N SER A 2 8.60 21.18 -16.31
CA SER A 2 7.77 19.99 -16.32
C SER A 2 8.63 18.73 -16.37
N VAL A 3 8.29 17.74 -15.57
CA VAL A 3 8.95 16.43 -15.58
C VAL A 3 8.69 15.76 -16.93
N PRO A 4 9.70 15.17 -17.59
CA PRO A 4 9.48 14.45 -18.86
C PRO A 4 8.38 13.39 -18.75
N THR A 5 7.64 13.19 -19.82
CA THR A 5 6.47 12.29 -19.83
C THR A 5 6.82 10.86 -19.41
N TYR A 6 7.99 10.35 -19.82
CA TYR A 6 8.41 9.00 -19.44
C TYR A 6 8.72 8.89 -17.95
N GLU A 7 9.32 9.90 -17.33
CA GLU A 7 9.56 9.91 -15.89
C GLU A 7 8.26 9.98 -15.09
N ARG A 8 7.24 10.68 -15.60
CA ARG A 8 5.92 10.71 -14.99
C ARG A 8 5.26 9.35 -15.02
N LYS A 9 5.43 8.59 -16.13
CA LYS A 9 4.90 7.23 -16.24
C LYS A 9 5.60 6.31 -15.25
N GLU A 10 6.92 6.39 -15.16
CA GLU A 10 7.69 5.58 -14.21
C GLU A 10 7.29 5.86 -12.77
N SER A 11 7.17 7.14 -12.38
CA SER A 11 6.75 7.48 -11.03
C SER A 11 5.30 7.10 -10.75
N LYS A 12 4.41 7.11 -11.75
CA LYS A 12 3.02 6.64 -11.60
C LYS A 12 2.93 5.14 -11.41
N ILE A 13 3.81 4.38 -12.05
CA ILE A 13 3.85 2.92 -11.97
C ILE A 13 4.53 2.48 -10.69
N GLU A 14 5.50 3.25 -10.20
CA GLU A 14 6.32 2.89 -9.05
C GLU A 14 5.49 2.62 -7.79
N PHE A 15 4.48 3.45 -7.48
CA PHE A 15 3.67 3.20 -6.29
C PHE A 15 2.80 1.96 -6.43
N LEU A 16 2.33 1.66 -7.65
CA LEU A 16 1.60 0.44 -7.94
C LEU A 16 2.49 -0.78 -7.73
N ASP A 17 3.71 -0.73 -8.27
CA ASP A 17 4.68 -1.81 -8.07
C ASP A 17 4.99 -2.01 -6.59
N LYS A 18 5.19 -0.94 -5.85
CA LYS A 18 5.43 -1.00 -4.41
C LYS A 18 4.27 -1.63 -3.66
N ALA A 19 3.03 -1.27 -4.00
CA ALA A 19 1.83 -1.85 -3.38
C ALA A 19 1.72 -3.35 -3.71
N ILE A 20 1.95 -3.72 -4.96
CA ILE A 20 1.93 -5.12 -5.40
C ILE A 20 3.04 -5.93 -4.73
N GLN A 21 4.26 -5.38 -4.68
CA GLN A 21 5.38 -6.04 -4.03
C GLN A 21 5.16 -6.22 -2.53
N LEU A 22 4.58 -5.21 -1.87
CA LEU A 22 4.20 -5.34 -0.46
C LEU A 22 3.18 -6.47 -0.28
N HIS A 23 2.15 -6.53 -1.12
CA HIS A 23 1.16 -7.60 -1.07
C HIS A 23 1.79 -8.99 -1.25
N LYS A 24 2.67 -9.13 -2.25
CA LYS A 24 3.38 -10.39 -2.50
C LYS A 24 4.25 -10.80 -1.31
N PHE A 25 4.96 -9.84 -0.73
CA PHE A 25 5.84 -10.10 0.40
C PHE A 25 5.06 -10.53 1.64
N VAL A 26 3.95 -9.84 1.94
CA VAL A 26 3.05 -10.23 3.05
C VAL A 26 2.49 -11.63 2.81
N ALA A 27 2.00 -11.92 1.62
CA ALA A 27 1.45 -13.22 1.28
C ALA A 27 2.50 -14.33 1.44
N SER A 28 3.73 -14.09 0.99
CA SER A 28 4.84 -15.03 1.14
C SER A 28 5.13 -15.33 2.61
N ILE A 29 5.23 -14.29 3.44
CA ILE A 29 5.46 -14.45 4.87
C ILE A 29 4.34 -15.25 5.53
N LEU A 30 3.09 -14.90 5.22
CA LEU A 30 1.93 -15.57 5.82
C LEU A 30 1.85 -17.05 5.44
N CYS A 31 2.14 -17.38 4.17
CA CYS A 31 2.09 -18.75 3.69
C CYS A 31 3.24 -19.60 4.21
N GLU A 32 4.44 -19.03 4.31
CA GLU A 32 5.65 -19.79 4.62
C GLU A 32 6.00 -19.83 6.11
N ARG A 33 5.61 -18.80 6.86
CA ARG A 33 6.11 -18.59 8.22
C ARG A 33 5.07 -18.77 9.32
N PHE A 34 3.80 -18.92 8.96
CA PHE A 34 2.73 -19.11 9.93
C PHE A 34 2.06 -20.47 9.73
N SER A 35 1.67 -21.11 10.83
CA SER A 35 0.97 -22.39 10.77
C SER A 35 -0.48 -22.18 10.32
N LYS A 36 -1.08 -23.23 9.75
CA LYS A 36 -2.48 -23.21 9.31
C LYS A 36 -3.45 -22.89 10.44
N LYS A 37 -3.07 -23.19 11.69
CA LYS A 37 -3.89 -22.88 12.87
C LYS A 37 -4.13 -21.38 13.03
N PHE A 38 -3.24 -20.57 12.51
CA PHE A 38 -3.32 -19.11 12.56
C PHE A 38 -4.24 -18.50 11.52
N THR A 39 -4.70 -19.28 10.55
CA THR A 39 -5.59 -18.79 9.47
C THR A 39 -6.83 -18.10 10.05
N PHE A 40 -7.37 -18.62 11.14
CA PHE A 40 -8.56 -18.05 11.79
C PHE A 40 -8.29 -16.74 12.53
N TYR A 41 -7.08 -16.56 13.09
CA TYR A 41 -6.83 -15.52 14.09
C TYR A 41 -6.17 -14.25 13.54
N GLY A 42 -5.70 -14.25 12.32
CA GLY A 42 -5.04 -13.07 11.83
C GLY A 42 -4.52 -13.13 10.41
N ILE A 43 -4.22 -14.32 9.90
CA ILE A 43 -3.62 -14.48 8.57
C ILE A 43 -4.56 -13.94 7.49
N ASN A 44 -5.83 -14.33 7.52
CA ASN A 44 -6.81 -13.88 6.53
C ASN A 44 -6.97 -12.37 6.56
N LYS A 45 -7.06 -11.78 7.75
CA LYS A 45 -7.23 -10.33 7.89
C LYS A 45 -6.00 -9.57 7.41
N THR A 46 -4.82 -10.05 7.74
CA THR A 46 -3.56 -9.46 7.28
C THR A 46 -3.45 -9.51 5.77
N TYR A 47 -3.77 -10.65 5.18
CA TYR A 47 -3.80 -10.81 3.72
C TYR A 47 -4.82 -9.85 3.07
N GLU A 48 -6.03 -9.77 3.64
CA GLU A 48 -7.08 -8.86 3.13
C GLU A 48 -6.65 -7.41 3.13
N TYR A 49 -5.99 -6.95 4.19
CA TYR A 49 -5.48 -5.59 4.24
C TYR A 49 -4.45 -5.32 3.13
N ALA A 50 -3.49 -6.23 2.96
CA ALA A 50 -2.48 -6.08 1.92
C ALA A 50 -3.12 -6.07 0.52
N ALA A 51 -4.08 -6.96 0.27
CA ALA A 51 -4.82 -7.03 -0.99
C ALA A 51 -5.60 -5.74 -1.25
N LYS A 52 -6.29 -5.23 -0.23
CA LYS A 52 -7.10 -4.01 -0.34
C LYS A 52 -6.25 -2.78 -0.67
N ILE A 53 -5.06 -2.68 -0.09
CA ILE A 53 -4.13 -1.59 -0.41
C ILE A 53 -3.80 -1.61 -1.90
N ALA A 54 -3.41 -2.77 -2.43
CA ALA A 54 -3.09 -2.91 -3.85
C ALA A 54 -4.30 -2.61 -4.73
N GLU A 55 -5.48 -3.12 -4.39
CA GLU A 55 -6.73 -2.85 -5.12
C GLU A 55 -7.06 -1.36 -5.17
N ASN A 56 -6.97 -0.69 -4.04
CA ASN A 56 -7.27 0.75 -3.96
C ASN A 56 -6.30 1.58 -4.80
N CYS A 57 -5.03 1.22 -4.79
CA CYS A 57 -4.02 1.89 -5.61
C CYS A 57 -4.30 1.70 -7.11
N ILE A 58 -4.65 0.48 -7.51
CA ILE A 58 -5.00 0.16 -8.90
C ILE A 58 -6.24 0.96 -9.33
N LYS A 59 -7.29 0.94 -8.52
CA LYS A 59 -8.53 1.67 -8.80
C LYS A 59 -8.28 3.17 -8.88
N ALA A 60 -7.56 3.73 -7.92
CA ALA A 60 -7.25 5.16 -7.90
C ALA A 60 -6.47 5.58 -9.16
N ASN A 61 -5.50 4.76 -9.56
CA ASN A 61 -4.71 5.04 -10.76
C ASN A 61 -5.55 4.97 -12.04
N SER A 62 -6.66 4.24 -12.02
CA SER A 62 -7.57 4.10 -13.15
C SER A 62 -8.49 5.31 -13.33
N TYR A 63 -8.68 6.11 -12.29
CA TYR A 63 -9.54 7.28 -12.32
C TYR A 63 -8.79 8.51 -12.84
N ASP A 64 -9.40 9.21 -13.79
CA ASP A 64 -8.89 10.50 -14.27
C ASP A 64 -8.91 11.53 -13.14
N LEU A 65 -7.81 12.23 -12.98
CA LEU A 65 -7.62 13.21 -11.90
C LEU A 65 -8.70 14.29 -11.90
N TYR A 66 -9.03 14.84 -13.06
CA TYR A 66 -9.92 15.99 -13.16
C TYR A 66 -11.40 15.61 -13.11
N THR A 67 -11.74 14.46 -13.67
CA THR A 67 -13.12 13.98 -13.70
C THR A 67 -13.53 13.33 -12.38
N TYR A 68 -12.59 12.59 -11.78
CA TYR A 68 -12.86 11.75 -10.61
C TYR A 68 -11.95 12.10 -9.42
N TYR A 69 -11.68 13.38 -9.22
CA TYR A 69 -10.78 13.85 -8.17
C TYR A 69 -11.15 13.32 -6.79
N ASN A 70 -12.43 13.43 -6.41
CA ASN A 70 -12.88 13.01 -5.08
C ASN A 70 -12.75 11.50 -4.89
N GLU A 71 -13.15 10.72 -5.89
CA GLU A 71 -13.08 9.26 -5.85
C GLU A 71 -11.63 8.78 -5.78
N ARG A 72 -10.77 9.37 -6.59
CA ARG A 72 -9.34 9.06 -6.61
C ARG A 72 -8.69 9.38 -5.26
N THR A 73 -8.96 10.56 -4.71
CA THR A 73 -8.42 11.00 -3.42
C THR A 73 -8.92 10.10 -2.28
N PHE A 74 -10.20 9.74 -2.31
CA PHE A 74 -10.78 8.82 -1.32
C PHE A 74 -10.07 7.48 -1.33
N LEU A 75 -9.80 6.91 -2.50
CA LEU A 75 -9.13 5.61 -2.60
C LEU A 75 -7.71 5.66 -2.09
N PHE A 76 -6.96 6.72 -2.37
CA PHE A 76 -5.60 6.87 -1.84
C PHE A 76 -5.61 7.05 -0.32
N ASN A 77 -6.54 7.84 0.21
CA ASN A 77 -6.68 8.00 1.66
C ASN A 77 -7.09 6.69 2.35
N ASP A 78 -7.98 5.92 1.73
CA ASP A 78 -8.38 4.62 2.23
C ASP A 78 -7.20 3.63 2.21
N ALA A 79 -6.36 3.69 1.19
CA ALA A 79 -5.15 2.88 1.13
C ALA A 79 -4.19 3.23 2.29
N ILE A 80 -4.03 4.51 2.60
CA ILE A 80 -3.19 4.95 3.72
C ILE A 80 -3.77 4.45 5.05
N ALA A 81 -5.07 4.58 5.25
CA ALA A 81 -5.74 4.06 6.45
C ALA A 81 -5.57 2.55 6.57
N THR A 82 -5.67 1.83 5.46
CA THR A 82 -5.49 0.38 5.43
C THR A 82 -4.04 -0.01 5.71
N LEU A 83 -3.06 0.78 5.25
CA LEU A 83 -1.65 0.59 5.62
C LEU A 83 -1.45 0.68 7.13
N ASN A 84 -2.13 1.63 7.77
CA ASN A 84 -2.06 1.75 9.24
C ASN A 84 -2.68 0.52 9.92
N CYS A 85 -3.80 0.02 9.40
CA CYS A 85 -4.41 -1.21 9.89
C CYS A 85 -3.49 -2.41 9.70
N LEU A 86 -2.83 -2.52 8.55
CA LEU A 86 -1.87 -3.59 8.28
C LEU A 86 -0.71 -3.54 9.25
N SER A 87 -0.18 -2.35 9.51
CA SER A 87 0.94 -2.17 10.45
C SER A 87 0.58 -2.67 11.86
N ILE A 88 -0.61 -2.31 12.34
CA ILE A 88 -1.10 -2.76 13.65
C ILE A 88 -1.30 -4.26 13.66
N GLN A 89 -1.92 -4.81 12.60
CA GLN A 89 -2.19 -6.24 12.49
C GLN A 89 -0.89 -7.05 12.48
N LEU A 90 0.14 -6.59 11.75
CA LEU A 90 1.44 -7.24 11.75
C LEU A 90 2.08 -7.25 13.14
N SER A 91 1.94 -6.16 13.88
CA SER A 91 2.42 -6.10 15.26
C SER A 91 1.72 -7.13 16.16
N LEU A 92 0.41 -7.31 15.94
CA LEU A 92 -0.37 -8.28 16.71
C LEU A 92 0.03 -9.71 16.40
N ILE A 93 0.25 -10.06 15.12
CA ILE A 93 0.60 -11.44 14.74
C ILE A 93 2.09 -11.75 14.93
N LYS A 94 2.94 -10.75 15.12
CA LYS A 94 4.38 -10.94 15.30
C LYS A 94 4.70 -11.91 16.45
N GLU A 95 3.90 -11.87 17.50
CA GLU A 95 4.10 -12.71 18.69
C GLU A 95 3.83 -14.19 18.43
N TYR A 96 3.15 -14.51 17.32
CA TYR A 96 2.65 -15.86 17.07
C TYR A 96 3.54 -16.68 16.13
N SER A 97 4.63 -16.12 15.64
CA SER A 97 5.59 -16.86 14.85
C SER A 97 7.01 -16.34 15.08
N ASN A 98 7.90 -17.25 15.44
CA ASN A 98 9.33 -16.97 15.51
C ASN A 98 10.07 -17.28 14.21
N LYS A 99 9.34 -17.74 13.18
CA LYS A 99 9.92 -18.08 11.88
C LYS A 99 10.15 -16.86 10.99
N VAL A 100 9.47 -15.76 11.26
CA VAL A 100 9.70 -14.51 10.56
C VAL A 100 10.90 -13.82 11.21
N THR A 101 11.93 -13.55 10.42
CA THR A 101 13.17 -12.96 10.95
C THR A 101 12.99 -11.48 11.27
N GLU A 102 13.84 -10.96 12.14
CA GLU A 102 13.86 -9.53 12.44
C GLU A 102 14.13 -8.70 11.18
N LYS A 103 14.93 -9.22 10.26
CA LYS A 103 15.19 -8.57 8.97
C LYS A 103 13.92 -8.47 8.13
N GLN A 104 13.08 -9.51 8.12
CA GLN A 104 11.79 -9.51 7.40
C GLN A 104 10.81 -8.52 8.03
N TRP A 105 10.71 -8.49 9.37
CA TRP A 105 9.87 -7.51 10.07
C TRP A 105 10.32 -6.08 9.79
N ALA A 106 11.62 -5.83 9.81
CA ALA A 106 12.18 -4.53 9.51
C ALA A 106 11.88 -4.10 8.08
N LYS A 107 11.99 -5.03 7.12
CA LYS A 107 11.66 -4.77 5.72
C LYS A 107 10.20 -4.38 5.56
N LEU A 108 9.29 -5.10 6.22
CA LEU A 108 7.85 -4.79 6.19
C LEU A 108 7.59 -3.37 6.71
N GLY A 109 8.20 -3.00 7.82
CA GLY A 109 8.06 -1.66 8.39
C GLY A 109 8.54 -0.56 7.44
N VAL A 110 9.69 -0.77 6.81
CA VAL A 110 10.24 0.17 5.84
C VAL A 110 9.36 0.28 4.61
N ASP A 111 8.92 -0.85 4.07
CA ASP A 111 8.07 -0.88 2.87
C ASP A 111 6.72 -0.18 3.12
N ILE A 112 6.11 -0.40 4.28
CA ILE A 112 4.86 0.26 4.67
C ILE A 112 5.07 1.78 4.78
N ALA A 113 6.13 2.21 5.46
CA ALA A 113 6.42 3.64 5.64
C ALA A 113 6.69 4.32 4.30
N ASN A 114 7.46 3.68 3.43
CA ASN A 114 7.77 4.21 2.10
C ASN A 114 6.52 4.35 1.23
N LEU A 115 5.66 3.33 1.22
CA LEU A 115 4.41 3.39 0.44
C LEU A 115 3.49 4.47 1.00
N ARG A 116 3.35 4.57 2.32
CA ARG A 116 2.54 5.62 2.95
C ARG A 116 2.99 7.01 2.51
N ASN A 117 4.29 7.26 2.58
CA ASN A 117 4.85 8.56 2.19
C ASN A 117 4.64 8.83 0.71
N TYR A 118 4.76 7.80 -0.13
CA TYR A 118 4.54 7.90 -1.56
C TYR A 118 3.09 8.30 -1.87
N LEU A 119 2.12 7.65 -1.22
CA LEU A 119 0.70 7.94 -1.41
C LEU A 119 0.34 9.35 -0.93
N LYS A 120 0.92 9.79 0.19
CA LYS A 120 0.72 11.17 0.67
C LYS A 120 1.24 12.19 -0.35
N ALA A 121 2.38 11.92 -0.96
CA ALA A 121 2.94 12.78 -2.00
C ALA A 121 2.05 12.84 -3.24
N ILE A 122 1.46 11.72 -3.65
CA ILE A 122 0.51 11.68 -4.77
C ILE A 122 -0.72 12.51 -4.47
N ILE A 123 -1.30 12.37 -3.28
CA ILE A 123 -2.47 13.14 -2.87
C ILE A 123 -2.18 14.64 -2.93
N LYS A 124 -1.03 15.04 -2.43
CA LYS A 124 -0.60 16.44 -2.46
C LYS A 124 -0.44 16.94 -3.91
N SER A 125 0.23 16.16 -4.74
CA SER A 125 0.44 16.48 -6.15
C SER A 125 -0.89 16.58 -6.92
N ASP A 126 -1.80 15.63 -6.68
CA ASP A 126 -3.14 15.64 -7.29
C ASP A 126 -3.91 16.90 -6.92
N LYS A 127 -3.86 17.31 -5.66
CA LYS A 127 -4.53 18.52 -5.19
C LYS A 127 -3.99 19.77 -5.88
N GLU A 128 -2.66 19.87 -5.97
CA GLU A 128 -2.02 21.01 -6.64
C GLU A 128 -2.42 21.11 -8.11
N ARG A 129 -2.44 19.98 -8.82
CA ARG A 129 -2.85 19.93 -10.22
C ARG A 129 -4.33 20.28 -10.41
N PHE A 130 -5.18 19.74 -9.56
CA PHE A 130 -6.62 19.99 -9.60
C PHE A 130 -6.92 21.46 -9.33
N ASP A 131 -6.29 22.06 -8.33
CA ASP A 131 -6.50 23.46 -7.97
C ASP A 131 -6.01 24.40 -9.07
N LYS A 132 -4.92 24.06 -9.75
CA LYS A 132 -4.40 24.89 -10.86
C LYS A 132 -5.33 24.95 -12.06
N LYS A 133 -6.17 23.94 -12.26
CA LYS A 133 -7.07 23.86 -13.41
C LYS A 133 -8.41 24.55 -13.18
N LYS A 134 -8.68 25.02 -11.97
CA LYS A 134 -9.89 25.80 -11.67
C LYS A 134 -9.84 27.19 -12.33
#